data_f6afbd4611b17ef0e6ab372e76965446
#
_entry.id   f6afbd4611b17ef0e6ab372e76965446
#
_cell.length_a   1.000
_cell.length_b   1.000
_cell.length_c   1.000
_cell.angle_alpha   90.00
_cell.angle_beta   90.00
_cell.angle_gamma   90.00
#
_symmetry.space_group_name_H-M   'P 1'
#
loop_
_entity.id
_entity.type
_entity.pdbx_description
1 polymer ?
#
loop_
_entity_poly.entity_id
_entity_poly.type
_entity_poly.pdbx_seq_one_letter_code
_entity_poly.pdbx_strand_id
1 'polypeptide(L)'
;MTKVDIRSPSVRSWSTSWPSPTPGVAIERYVDFLVEANLRSAALLHAMVSAADADARVRSAVQDLEERRHRDMTIAAEWFVGRGRLRVDQASEAADLLGLVVGPEPWIHLVRERGWTPTRYAVWLRRQLDELGAALDA
;
A
#
# COMPACT_ATOMS: atom_id res chain seq x y z
N MET A 1 -9.63 -9.23 -27.11
CA MET A 1 -9.79 -9.93 -25.83
C MET A 1 -8.78 -9.36 -24.83
N THR A 2 -9.26 -8.62 -23.88
CA THR A 2 -8.41 -7.98 -22.88
C THR A 2 -7.86 -9.05 -21.98
N LYS A 3 -6.56 -9.15 -21.94
CA LYS A 3 -5.87 -10.04 -21.01
C LYS A 3 -6.24 -9.59 -19.60
N VAL A 4 -6.96 -10.43 -18.86
CA VAL A 4 -7.24 -10.14 -17.45
C VAL A 4 -5.91 -10.11 -16.73
N ASP A 5 -5.50 -8.91 -16.31
CA ASP A 5 -4.31 -8.76 -15.50
C ASP A 5 -4.66 -9.23 -14.09
N ILE A 6 -4.22 -10.44 -13.75
CA ILE A 6 -4.40 -11.01 -12.41
C ILE A 6 -3.46 -10.37 -11.38
N ARG A 7 -2.64 -9.41 -11.80
CA ARG A 7 -1.84 -8.61 -10.88
C ARG A 7 -2.74 -7.62 -10.17
N SER A 8 -2.42 -7.33 -8.92
CA SER A 8 -3.03 -6.20 -8.23
C SER A 8 -2.97 -4.97 -9.14
N PRO A 9 -4.09 -4.29 -9.37
CA PRO A 9 -4.04 -3.09 -10.20
C PRO A 9 -3.00 -2.15 -9.61
N SER A 10 -2.06 -1.73 -10.43
CA SER A 10 -1.08 -0.73 -10.00
C SER A 10 -1.81 0.56 -9.65
N VAL A 11 -1.27 1.34 -8.73
CA VAL A 11 -1.81 2.66 -8.38
C VAL A 11 -2.00 3.52 -9.63
N ARG A 12 -1.12 3.37 -10.62
CA ARG A 12 -1.23 4.05 -11.92
C ARG A 12 -2.50 3.63 -12.68
N SER A 13 -2.73 2.32 -12.82
CA SER A 13 -3.92 1.78 -13.49
C SER A 13 -5.19 2.26 -12.82
N TRP A 14 -5.18 2.29 -11.50
CA TRP A 14 -6.30 2.71 -10.70
C TRP A 14 -6.60 4.22 -10.86
N SER A 15 -5.56 5.07 -10.91
CA SER A 15 -5.72 6.51 -11.05
C SER A 15 -6.15 6.95 -12.45
N THR A 16 -5.85 6.15 -13.48
CA THR A 16 -6.16 6.49 -14.87
C THR A 16 -7.50 5.94 -15.36
N SER A 17 -8.07 4.93 -14.71
CA SER A 17 -9.31 4.29 -15.16
C SER A 17 -10.59 5.00 -14.72
N TRP A 18 -10.51 6.09 -14.01
CA TRP A 18 -11.67 6.79 -13.46
C TRP A 18 -11.67 8.27 -13.84
N PRO A 19 -12.85 8.85 -14.16
CA PRO A 19 -12.93 10.31 -14.20
C PRO A 19 -12.56 10.82 -12.81
N SER A 20 -11.49 11.57 -12.73
CA SER A 20 -10.82 12.15 -11.54
C SER A 20 -11.67 12.19 -10.26
N PRO A 21 -11.70 11.13 -9.43
CA PRO A 21 -12.36 11.20 -8.14
C PRO A 21 -11.65 12.22 -7.25
N THR A 22 -12.40 12.82 -6.31
CA THR A 22 -11.76 13.65 -5.28
C THR A 22 -10.71 12.82 -4.53
N PRO A 23 -9.65 13.44 -4.01
CA PRO A 23 -8.64 12.71 -3.24
C PRO A 23 -9.22 11.86 -2.11
N GLY A 24 -10.23 12.36 -1.41
CA GLY A 24 -10.89 11.63 -0.32
C GLY A 24 -11.56 10.34 -0.79
N VAL A 25 -12.29 10.39 -1.90
CA VAL A 25 -12.93 9.21 -2.49
C VAL A 25 -11.89 8.21 -3.01
N ALA A 26 -10.83 8.71 -3.63
CA ALA A 26 -9.75 7.88 -4.13
C ALA A 26 -9.04 7.11 -3.00
N ILE A 27 -8.74 7.79 -1.90
CA ILE A 27 -8.11 7.19 -0.71
C ILE A 27 -9.06 6.14 -0.11
N GLU A 28 -10.34 6.43 0.02
CA GLU A 28 -11.33 5.48 0.56
C GLU A 28 -11.38 4.18 -0.26
N ARG A 29 -11.44 4.29 -1.57
CA ARG A 29 -11.41 3.13 -2.47
C ARG A 29 -10.12 2.34 -2.36
N TYR A 30 -9.00 3.03 -2.21
CA TYR A 30 -7.71 2.38 -2.04
C TYR A 30 -7.63 1.62 -0.72
N VAL A 31 -8.15 2.21 0.37
CA VAL A 31 -8.24 1.54 1.68
C VAL A 31 -9.09 0.28 1.59
N ASP A 32 -10.25 0.35 0.94
CA ASP A 32 -11.13 -0.81 0.74
C ASP A 32 -10.41 -1.93 -0.03
N PHE A 33 -9.68 -1.55 -1.08
CA PHE A 33 -8.87 -2.49 -1.85
C PHE A 33 -7.80 -3.15 -0.98
N LEU A 34 -7.10 -2.39 -0.13
CA LEU A 34 -6.06 -2.91 0.75
C LEU A 34 -6.60 -3.86 1.80
N VAL A 35 -7.77 -3.59 2.36
CA VAL A 35 -8.44 -4.50 3.30
C VAL A 35 -8.70 -5.85 2.63
N GLU A 36 -9.28 -5.83 1.42
CA GLU A 36 -9.54 -7.05 0.65
C GLU A 36 -8.25 -7.81 0.33
N ALA A 37 -7.22 -7.09 -0.10
CA ALA A 37 -5.93 -7.71 -0.42
C ALA A 37 -5.28 -8.35 0.81
N ASN A 38 -5.33 -7.70 1.96
CA ASN A 38 -4.77 -8.23 3.20
C ASN A 38 -5.55 -9.44 3.71
N LEU A 39 -6.88 -9.42 3.61
CA LEU A 39 -7.71 -10.58 3.98
C LEU A 39 -7.32 -11.82 3.20
N ARG A 40 -6.95 -11.67 1.92
CA ARG A 40 -6.59 -12.77 1.04
C ARG A 40 -5.14 -13.22 1.16
N SER A 41 -4.21 -12.30 1.38
CA SER A 41 -2.79 -12.59 1.14
C SER A 41 -1.81 -12.19 2.24
N ALA A 42 -2.22 -11.47 3.28
CA ALA A 42 -1.27 -10.99 4.29
C ALA A 42 -0.55 -12.15 5.02
N ALA A 43 -1.27 -13.23 5.35
CA ALA A 43 -0.67 -14.37 6.01
C ALA A 43 0.37 -15.08 5.14
N LEU A 44 0.07 -15.22 3.84
CA LEU A 44 1.01 -15.83 2.89
C LEU A 44 2.27 -14.98 2.73
N LEU A 45 2.10 -13.67 2.57
CA LEU A 45 3.24 -12.75 2.45
C LEU A 45 4.12 -12.76 3.70
N HIS A 46 3.49 -12.76 4.87
CA HIS A 46 4.22 -12.87 6.14
C HIS A 46 5.00 -14.18 6.24
N ALA A 47 4.40 -15.30 5.85
CA ALA A 47 5.07 -16.60 5.83
C ALA A 47 6.25 -16.61 4.84
N MET A 48 6.10 -16.00 3.66
CA MET A 48 7.18 -15.89 2.68
C MET A 48 8.35 -15.08 3.23
N VAL A 49 8.09 -13.94 3.85
CA VAL A 49 9.13 -13.10 4.46
C VAL A 49 9.88 -13.88 5.55
N SER A 50 9.15 -14.61 6.38
CA SER A 50 9.74 -15.45 7.43
C SER A 50 10.61 -16.58 6.88
N ALA A 51 10.21 -17.18 5.74
CA ALA A 51 10.95 -18.25 5.09
C ALA A 51 12.17 -17.78 4.28
N ALA A 52 12.24 -16.49 3.95
CA ALA A 52 13.29 -15.93 3.08
C ALA A 52 14.70 -16.10 3.65
N ASP A 53 14.85 -16.12 4.97
CA ASP A 53 16.14 -16.28 5.62
C ASP A 53 16.74 -17.68 5.38
N ALA A 54 15.90 -18.69 5.25
CA ALA A 54 16.30 -20.09 5.12
C ALA A 54 16.27 -20.63 3.68
N ASP A 55 15.63 -19.91 2.75
CA ASP A 55 15.44 -20.37 1.37
C ASP A 55 15.77 -19.26 0.37
N ALA A 56 16.80 -19.47 -0.44
CA ALA A 56 17.26 -18.48 -1.42
C ALA A 56 16.24 -18.20 -2.52
N ARG A 57 15.40 -19.17 -2.90
CA ARG A 57 14.35 -18.97 -3.91
C ARG A 57 13.25 -18.06 -3.38
N VAL A 58 12.85 -18.29 -2.12
CA VAL A 58 11.86 -17.45 -1.44
C VAL A 58 12.42 -16.05 -1.26
N ARG A 59 13.68 -15.91 -0.86
CA ARG A 59 14.35 -14.62 -0.71
C ARG A 59 14.34 -13.82 -2.00
N SER A 60 14.66 -14.45 -3.12
CA SER A 60 14.64 -13.81 -4.44
C SER A 60 13.24 -13.34 -4.82
N ALA A 61 12.21 -14.17 -4.58
CA ALA A 61 10.82 -13.82 -4.84
C ALA A 61 10.35 -12.64 -3.98
N VAL A 62 10.73 -12.62 -2.70
CA VAL A 62 10.40 -11.53 -1.77
C VAL A 62 11.07 -10.23 -2.23
N GLN A 63 12.35 -10.28 -2.61
CA GLN A 63 13.07 -9.10 -3.12
C GLN A 63 12.41 -8.52 -4.36
N ASP A 64 12.01 -9.36 -5.31
CA ASP A 64 11.31 -8.92 -6.52
C ASP A 64 9.95 -8.28 -6.19
N LEU A 65 9.23 -8.84 -5.23
CA LEU A 65 7.96 -8.30 -4.77
C LEU A 65 8.15 -6.93 -4.10
N GLU A 66 9.15 -6.79 -3.25
CA GLU A 66 9.46 -5.53 -2.57
C GLU A 66 9.88 -4.44 -3.54
N GLU A 67 10.67 -4.76 -4.56
CA GLU A 67 11.04 -3.81 -5.61
C GLU A 67 9.81 -3.31 -6.38
N ARG A 68 8.90 -4.21 -6.72
CA ARG A 68 7.64 -3.83 -7.40
C ARG A 68 6.77 -2.96 -6.51
N ARG A 69 6.67 -3.29 -5.23
CA ARG A 69 5.92 -2.49 -4.26
C ARG A 69 6.54 -1.11 -4.08
N HIS A 70 7.86 -1.01 -4.03
CA HIS A 70 8.55 0.28 -3.93
C HIS A 70 8.24 1.15 -5.15
N ARG A 71 8.24 0.60 -6.36
CA ARG A 71 7.84 1.33 -7.57
C ARG A 71 6.40 1.81 -7.50
N ASP A 72 5.49 0.97 -7.03
CA ASP A 72 4.07 1.34 -6.86
C ASP A 72 3.91 2.43 -5.82
N MET A 73 4.67 2.41 -4.74
CA MET A 73 4.63 3.44 -3.70
C MET A 73 5.21 4.76 -4.20
N THR A 74 6.21 4.72 -5.06
CA THR A 74 6.72 5.93 -5.72
C THR A 74 5.65 6.57 -6.60
N ILE A 75 4.91 5.78 -7.36
CA ILE A 75 3.77 6.24 -8.17
C ILE A 75 2.67 6.83 -7.28
N ALA A 76 2.39 6.17 -6.17
CA ALA A 76 1.41 6.68 -5.20
C ALA A 76 1.83 8.03 -4.60
N ALA A 77 3.09 8.18 -4.23
CA ALA A 77 3.62 9.45 -3.72
C ALA A 77 3.51 10.57 -4.76
N GLU A 78 3.82 10.28 -6.01
CA GLU A 78 3.67 11.23 -7.12
C GLU A 78 2.20 11.63 -7.32
N TRP A 79 1.27 10.70 -7.14
CA TRP A 79 -0.16 11.00 -7.19
C TRP A 79 -0.55 11.98 -6.09
N PHE A 80 -0.07 11.80 -4.86
CA PHE A 80 -0.32 12.74 -3.75
C PHE A 80 0.27 14.13 -4.05
N VAL A 81 1.47 14.20 -4.65
CA VAL A 81 2.08 15.46 -5.09
C VAL A 81 1.18 16.15 -6.11
N GLY A 82 0.71 15.42 -7.12
CA GLY A 82 -0.15 15.94 -8.17
C GLY A 82 -1.50 16.45 -7.66
N ARG A 83 -1.94 16.01 -6.49
CA ARG A 83 -3.19 16.46 -5.85
C ARG A 83 -2.95 17.54 -4.79
N GLY A 84 -1.73 18.05 -4.66
CA GLY A 84 -1.40 19.10 -3.71
C GLY A 84 -1.32 18.65 -2.25
N ARG A 85 -1.24 17.34 -2.00
CA ARG A 85 -1.17 16.79 -0.64
C ARG A 85 0.24 16.58 -0.13
N LEU A 86 1.21 16.59 -1.02
CA LEU A 86 2.64 16.50 -0.73
C LEU A 86 3.40 17.51 -1.56
N ARG A 87 4.52 18.00 -1.05
CA ARG A 87 5.49 18.74 -1.85
C ARG A 87 6.33 17.74 -2.67
N VAL A 88 6.89 18.21 -3.78
CA VAL A 88 7.76 17.38 -4.64
C VAL A 88 8.95 16.83 -3.86
N ASP A 89 9.53 17.63 -2.95
CA ASP A 89 10.68 17.23 -2.13
C ASP A 89 10.33 16.21 -1.05
N GLN A 90 9.05 15.98 -0.75
CA GLN A 90 8.58 14.97 0.19
C GLN A 90 8.29 13.60 -0.47
N ALA A 91 8.30 13.53 -1.80
CA ALA A 91 7.83 12.33 -2.51
C ALA A 91 8.65 11.08 -2.17
N SER A 92 9.96 11.19 -2.03
CA SER A 92 10.83 10.05 -1.70
C SER A 92 10.56 9.48 -0.32
N GLU A 93 10.50 10.33 0.71
CA GLU A 93 10.15 9.90 2.07
C GLU A 93 8.73 9.36 2.16
N ALA A 94 7.79 9.99 1.44
CA ALA A 94 6.42 9.53 1.40
C ALA A 94 6.32 8.13 0.81
N ALA A 95 7.07 7.83 -0.23
CA ALA A 95 7.11 6.48 -0.81
C ALA A 95 7.60 5.44 0.19
N ASP A 96 8.62 5.76 0.99
CA ASP A 96 9.14 4.88 2.03
C ASP A 96 8.09 4.63 3.12
N LEU A 97 7.42 5.67 3.60
CA LEU A 97 6.36 5.56 4.61
C LEU A 97 5.13 4.81 4.07
N LEU A 98 4.74 5.07 2.84
CA LEU A 98 3.65 4.33 2.19
C LEU A 98 3.96 2.83 2.12
N GLY A 99 5.21 2.46 1.81
CA GLY A 99 5.64 1.06 1.78
C GLY A 99 5.44 0.35 3.11
N LEU A 100 5.64 1.06 4.22
CA LEU A 100 5.38 0.53 5.56
C LEU A 100 3.87 0.48 5.87
N VAL A 101 3.19 1.59 5.68
CA VAL A 101 1.79 1.78 6.11
C VAL A 101 0.83 0.89 5.33
N VAL A 102 1.01 0.76 4.02
CA VAL A 102 0.14 -0.07 3.16
C VAL A 102 0.59 -1.52 3.04
N GLY A 103 1.74 -1.86 3.61
CA GLY A 103 2.26 -3.22 3.59
C GLY A 103 1.45 -4.18 4.46
N PRO A 104 1.78 -5.49 4.43
CA PRO A 104 1.06 -6.48 5.23
C PRO A 104 1.38 -6.41 6.73
N GLU A 105 2.52 -5.85 7.12
CA GLU A 105 2.97 -5.86 8.52
C GLU A 105 2.03 -5.14 9.49
N PRO A 106 1.51 -3.92 9.19
CA PRO A 106 0.53 -3.31 10.09
C PRO A 106 -0.76 -4.13 10.20
N TRP A 107 -1.21 -4.75 9.13
CA TRP A 107 -2.36 -5.66 9.17
C TRP A 107 -2.12 -6.84 10.10
N ILE A 108 -0.98 -7.51 9.94
CA ILE A 108 -0.60 -8.65 10.79
C ILE A 108 -0.58 -8.23 12.26
N HIS A 109 0.08 -7.14 12.55
CA HIS A 109 0.21 -6.64 13.92
C HIS A 109 -1.15 -6.25 14.51
N LEU A 110 -1.92 -5.41 13.84
CA LEU A 110 -3.15 -4.84 14.39
C LEU A 110 -4.32 -5.83 14.35
N VAL A 111 -4.55 -6.48 13.22
CA VAL A 111 -5.72 -7.35 13.05
C VAL A 111 -5.44 -8.74 13.58
N ARG A 112 -4.35 -9.37 13.19
CA ARG A 112 -4.08 -10.76 13.56
C ARG A 112 -3.53 -10.93 14.97
N GLU A 113 -2.62 -10.08 15.41
CA GLU A 113 -2.00 -10.20 16.73
C GLU A 113 -2.75 -9.43 17.80
N ARG A 114 -3.22 -8.22 17.50
CA ARG A 114 -3.88 -7.36 18.47
C ARG A 114 -5.41 -7.43 18.45
N GLY A 115 -5.98 -8.17 17.51
CA GLY A 115 -7.41 -8.43 17.46
C GLY A 115 -8.28 -7.27 16.95
N TRP A 116 -7.71 -6.31 16.24
CA TRP A 116 -8.50 -5.26 15.62
C TRP A 116 -9.42 -5.83 14.55
N THR A 117 -10.61 -5.24 14.43
CA THR A 117 -11.48 -5.57 13.29
C THR A 117 -10.92 -4.97 12.00
N PRO A 118 -11.23 -5.57 10.84
CA PRO A 118 -10.89 -4.95 9.55
C PRO A 118 -11.40 -3.51 9.40
N THR A 119 -12.60 -3.23 9.94
CA THR A 119 -13.19 -1.88 9.93
C THR A 119 -12.32 -0.89 10.72
N ARG A 120 -11.86 -1.28 11.91
CA ARG A 120 -10.99 -0.43 12.73
C ARG A 120 -9.64 -0.18 12.04
N TYR A 121 -9.08 -1.20 11.42
CA TYR A 121 -7.87 -1.07 10.61
C TYR A 121 -8.06 -0.09 9.46
N ALA A 122 -9.19 -0.19 8.74
CA ALA A 122 -9.50 0.69 7.62
C ALA A 122 -9.55 2.17 8.04
N VAL A 123 -10.18 2.47 9.19
CA VAL A 123 -10.25 3.83 9.73
C VAL A 123 -8.85 4.36 10.06
N TRP A 124 -8.03 3.53 10.69
CA TRP A 124 -6.64 3.88 11.02
C TRP A 124 -5.83 4.16 9.75
N LEU A 125 -5.89 3.25 8.77
CA LEU A 125 -5.15 3.38 7.52
C LEU A 125 -5.54 4.64 6.75
N ARG A 126 -6.83 4.92 6.66
CA ARG A 126 -7.32 6.14 6.03
C ARG A 126 -6.73 7.39 6.67
N ARG A 127 -6.68 7.42 7.99
CA ARG A 127 -6.08 8.54 8.72
C ARG A 127 -4.60 8.69 8.41
N GLN A 128 -3.85 7.58 8.36
CA GLN A 128 -2.44 7.62 7.99
C GLN A 128 -2.22 8.21 6.61
N LEU A 129 -3.04 7.84 5.64
CA LEU A 129 -2.96 8.36 4.28
C LEU A 129 -3.38 9.83 4.20
N ASP A 130 -4.43 10.23 4.90
CA ASP A 130 -4.89 11.62 4.92
C ASP A 130 -3.86 12.57 5.57
N GLU A 131 -3.13 12.10 6.56
CA GLU A 131 -2.20 12.90 7.35
C GLU A 131 -0.74 12.75 6.89
N LEU A 132 -0.49 12.07 5.78
CA LEU A 132 0.87 11.75 5.33
C LEU A 132 1.74 13.00 5.16
N GLY A 133 1.22 14.04 4.52
CA GLY A 133 1.96 15.29 4.33
C GLY A 133 2.28 15.99 5.64
N ALA A 134 1.32 16.04 6.55
CA ALA A 134 1.52 16.66 7.88
C ALA A 134 2.57 15.90 8.69
N ALA A 135 2.61 14.58 8.60
CA ALA A 135 3.59 13.75 9.30
C ALA A 135 5.02 14.03 8.82
N LEU A 136 5.19 14.41 7.56
CA LEU A 136 6.49 14.71 6.96
C LEU A 136 6.95 16.15 7.21
N ASP A 137 6.06 17.04 7.60
CA ASP A 137 6.35 18.43 7.91
C ASP A 137 6.84 18.62 9.36
N ALA A 138 6.73 17.60 10.16
CA ALA A 138 7.13 17.67 11.58
C ALA A 138 8.65 17.72 11.77
#